data_d9f75b0cc43e54eb9ec825465ad3a4b9
#
_entry.id   d9f75b0cc43e54eb9ec825465ad3a4b9
#
_cell.length_a   1.000
_cell.length_b   1.000
_cell.length_c   1.000
_cell.angle_alpha   90.00
_cell.angle_beta   90.00
_cell.angle_gamma   90.00
#
_symmetry.space_group_name_H-M   'P 1'
#
loop_
_entity.id
_entity.type
_entity.pdbx_description
1 polymer ?
#
loop_
_entity_poly.entity_id
_entity_poly.type
_entity_poly.pdbx_seq_one_letter_code
_entity_poly.pdbx_strand_id
1 'polypeptide(L)'
;KTELAESKLALEHFIAMLPNKSEIKEGLQNLLDDGIAFKENIKNYLENNLTSGEIDVNIMTKVDKDNFENGVQLPTEFNDAHASLRGCANSSLSSSVVLSAGMNPRLYSYFENFKDFFPDLNSNLKKKIILKVSDFRSAMIQGNFLAKKGLWVSEYRVESGLNCGGHAFATDGLLLGPIMEEFKQKKNELIASAHELMINALTQKEIPVPNQPLEMKITVQGGVGTAEEHEFLLENYKVDS
;
A
#
# COMPACT_ATOMS: atom_id res chain seq x y z
N LYS A 1 10.82 14.95 -12.84
CA LYS A 1 10.57 16.40 -12.79
C LYS A 1 11.60 17.17 -13.64
N THR A 2 12.90 16.92 -13.50
CA THR A 2 13.96 17.60 -14.25
C THR A 2 13.79 17.49 -15.76
N GLU A 3 13.57 16.27 -16.27
CA GLU A 3 13.35 16.03 -17.71
C GLU A 3 12.12 16.79 -18.23
N LEU A 4 11.02 16.82 -17.47
CA LEU A 4 9.80 17.54 -17.85
C LEU A 4 10.02 19.05 -17.89
N ALA A 5 10.88 19.58 -17.03
CA ALA A 5 11.22 21.02 -17.01
C ALA A 5 12.21 21.40 -18.13
N GLU A 6 12.95 20.45 -18.66
CA GLU A 6 14.01 20.71 -19.66
C GLU A 6 13.58 20.38 -21.10
N SER A 7 12.54 19.55 -21.28
CA SER A 7 12.06 19.13 -22.61
C SER A 7 10.59 19.44 -22.77
N LYS A 8 10.30 20.39 -23.67
CA LYS A 8 8.92 20.75 -24.04
C LYS A 8 8.16 19.51 -24.58
N LEU A 9 8.79 18.69 -25.40
CA LEU A 9 8.18 17.49 -25.97
C LEU A 9 7.84 16.45 -24.88
N ALA A 10 8.75 16.26 -23.90
CA ALA A 10 8.50 15.35 -22.77
C ALA A 10 7.33 15.86 -21.91
N LEU A 11 7.24 17.18 -21.70
CA LEU A 11 6.15 17.80 -20.96
C LEU A 11 4.81 17.66 -21.70
N GLU A 12 4.77 17.91 -23.01
CA GLU A 12 3.57 17.74 -23.84
C GLU A 12 3.06 16.29 -23.81
N HIS A 13 3.96 15.31 -23.90
CA HIS A 13 3.60 13.89 -23.76
C HIS A 13 3.06 13.57 -22.35
N PHE A 14 3.68 14.10 -21.31
CA PHE A 14 3.22 13.92 -19.94
C PHE A 14 1.83 14.50 -19.73
N ILE A 15 1.58 15.74 -20.21
CA ILE A 15 0.27 16.39 -20.13
C ILE A 15 -0.81 15.56 -20.86
N ALA A 16 -0.46 14.99 -22.02
CA ALA A 16 -1.38 14.15 -22.79
C ALA A 16 -1.85 12.89 -22.01
N MET A 17 -0.98 12.35 -21.16
CA MET A 17 -1.31 11.18 -20.32
C MET A 17 -2.15 11.51 -19.08
N LEU A 18 -2.21 12.78 -18.68
CA LEU A 18 -2.98 13.17 -17.49
C LEU A 18 -4.49 13.16 -17.76
N PRO A 19 -5.32 12.84 -16.75
CA PRO A 19 -6.78 12.90 -16.87
C PRO A 19 -7.27 14.29 -17.29
N ASN A 20 -8.30 14.34 -18.12
CA ASN A 20 -8.77 15.59 -18.73
C ASN A 20 -9.27 16.67 -17.73
N LYS A 21 -9.74 16.28 -16.56
CA LYS A 21 -10.21 17.18 -15.49
C LYS A 21 -9.18 17.34 -14.35
N SER A 22 -7.93 17.00 -14.59
CA SER A 22 -6.88 17.10 -13.56
C SER A 22 -6.39 18.53 -13.45
N GLU A 23 -6.40 19.09 -12.24
CA GLU A 23 -5.85 20.43 -11.95
C GLU A 23 -4.39 20.57 -12.38
N ILE A 24 -3.61 19.47 -12.23
CA ILE A 24 -2.22 19.42 -12.69
C ILE A 24 -2.14 19.60 -14.21
N LYS A 25 -3.05 18.97 -14.96
CA LYS A 25 -3.10 19.09 -16.43
C LYS A 25 -3.38 20.52 -16.85
N GLU A 26 -4.42 21.13 -16.28
CA GLU A 26 -4.81 22.51 -16.58
C GLU A 26 -3.70 23.49 -16.23
N GLY A 27 -3.08 23.34 -15.05
CA GLY A 27 -1.99 24.21 -14.63
C GLY A 27 -0.74 24.11 -15.51
N LEU A 28 -0.36 22.88 -15.92
CA LEU A 28 0.77 22.67 -16.85
C LEU A 28 0.46 23.18 -18.26
N GLN A 29 -0.77 23.04 -18.73
CA GLN A 29 -1.20 23.54 -20.03
C GLN A 29 -1.12 25.07 -20.10
N ASN A 30 -1.64 25.75 -19.08
CA ASN A 30 -1.55 27.21 -18.98
C ASN A 30 -0.09 27.70 -18.99
N LEU A 31 0.81 27.03 -18.27
CA LEU A 31 2.23 27.38 -18.25
C LEU A 31 2.93 27.14 -19.61
N LEU A 32 2.47 26.16 -20.40
CA LEU A 32 2.95 25.93 -21.77
C LEU A 32 2.57 27.07 -22.71
N ASP A 33 1.35 27.59 -22.57
CA ASP A 33 0.79 28.61 -23.44
C ASP A 33 1.37 30.00 -23.14
N ASP A 34 1.74 30.31 -21.88
CA ASP A 34 2.28 31.60 -21.47
C ASP A 34 3.70 31.89 -21.98
N GLY A 35 4.47 30.90 -22.38
CA GLY A 35 5.76 31.03 -23.09
C GLY A 35 6.89 31.77 -22.36
N ILE A 36 6.65 32.33 -21.17
CA ILE A 36 7.58 33.16 -20.42
C ILE A 36 8.30 32.32 -19.35
N ALA A 37 9.64 32.30 -19.39
CA ALA A 37 10.49 31.60 -18.40
C ALA A 37 10.11 30.12 -18.21
N PHE A 38 9.87 29.41 -19.31
CA PHE A 38 9.38 28.02 -19.36
C PHE A 38 10.02 27.10 -18.31
N LYS A 39 11.34 27.03 -18.29
CA LYS A 39 12.07 26.07 -17.44
C LYS A 39 11.83 26.28 -15.93
N GLU A 40 11.95 27.50 -15.46
CA GLU A 40 11.86 27.82 -14.04
C GLU A 40 10.42 27.70 -13.52
N ASN A 41 9.44 28.20 -14.26
CA ASN A 41 8.03 28.15 -13.87
C ASN A 41 7.51 26.70 -13.87
N ILE A 42 7.85 25.91 -14.89
CA ILE A 42 7.51 24.49 -14.94
C ILE A 42 8.17 23.74 -13.79
N LYS A 43 9.44 23.97 -13.52
CA LYS A 43 10.15 23.34 -12.41
C LYS A 43 9.47 23.61 -11.06
N ASN A 44 9.21 24.89 -10.77
CA ASN A 44 8.55 25.30 -9.53
C ASN A 44 7.13 24.70 -9.42
N TYR A 45 6.37 24.70 -10.51
CA TYR A 45 5.05 24.10 -10.54
C TYR A 45 5.09 22.58 -10.26
N LEU A 46 6.00 21.86 -10.93
CA LEU A 46 6.20 20.42 -10.75
C LEU A 46 6.71 20.07 -9.34
N GLU A 47 7.54 20.91 -8.73
CA GLU A 47 8.01 20.71 -7.36
C GLU A 47 6.88 20.80 -6.35
N ASN A 48 5.98 21.74 -6.52
CA ASN A 48 4.89 22.03 -5.59
C ASN A 48 3.63 21.16 -5.80
N ASN A 49 3.36 20.72 -7.01
CA ASN A 49 2.10 20.04 -7.36
C ASN A 49 2.26 18.60 -7.79
N LEU A 50 3.46 18.14 -8.18
CA LEU A 50 3.69 16.77 -8.60
C LEU A 50 4.44 16.00 -7.52
N THR A 51 3.75 15.11 -6.82
CA THR A 51 4.37 14.14 -5.92
C THR A 51 4.86 12.92 -6.70
N SER A 52 5.98 12.33 -6.28
CA SER A 52 6.39 11.04 -6.80
C SER A 52 5.41 9.95 -6.34
N GLY A 53 5.16 8.97 -7.19
CA GLY A 53 4.39 7.79 -6.81
C GLY A 53 5.08 6.98 -5.70
N GLU A 54 4.32 6.11 -5.06
CA GLU A 54 4.84 5.18 -4.06
C GLU A 54 5.46 3.94 -4.75
N ILE A 55 6.39 3.29 -4.06
CA ILE A 55 7.00 2.04 -4.51
C ILE A 55 6.38 0.91 -3.70
N ASP A 56 5.58 0.07 -4.37
CA ASP A 56 4.98 -1.12 -3.79
C ASP A 56 5.71 -2.37 -4.24
N VAL A 57 6.25 -3.13 -3.29
CA VAL A 57 6.92 -4.41 -3.53
C VAL A 57 5.96 -5.55 -3.20
N ASN A 58 5.47 -6.25 -4.21
CA ASN A 58 4.55 -7.37 -4.00
C ASN A 58 5.33 -8.65 -3.69
N ILE A 59 5.06 -9.25 -2.53
CA ILE A 59 5.63 -10.53 -2.11
C ILE A 59 4.53 -11.60 -2.09
N MET A 60 4.66 -12.59 -2.95
CA MET A 60 3.71 -13.70 -3.04
C MET A 60 3.93 -14.70 -1.91
N THR A 61 3.19 -14.55 -0.82
CA THR A 61 3.32 -15.38 0.40
C THR A 61 3.04 -16.87 0.18
N LYS A 62 2.26 -17.21 -0.87
CA LYS A 62 1.90 -18.60 -1.21
C LYS A 62 3.04 -19.40 -1.82
N VAL A 63 4.07 -18.76 -2.32
CA VAL A 63 5.23 -19.40 -2.96
C VAL A 63 6.47 -19.40 -2.08
N ASP A 64 6.31 -19.21 -0.78
CA ASP A 64 7.39 -19.26 0.21
C ASP A 64 7.86 -20.71 0.39
N LYS A 65 8.81 -21.12 -0.44
CA LYS A 65 9.34 -22.48 -0.46
C LYS A 65 10.60 -22.56 0.37
N ASP A 66 10.77 -23.72 1.02
CA ASP A 66 12.03 -24.08 1.67
C ASP A 66 13.11 -24.30 0.61
N ASN A 67 14.30 -23.72 0.82
CA ASN A 67 15.42 -23.86 -0.07
C ASN A 67 16.45 -24.87 0.51
N PHE A 68 17.19 -25.51 -0.37
CA PHE A 68 18.16 -26.57 -0.03
C PHE A 68 19.51 -26.30 -0.68
N GLU A 69 20.58 -26.63 0.04
CA GLU A 69 21.92 -26.62 -0.49
C GLU A 69 22.57 -27.99 -0.22
N ASN A 70 23.06 -28.65 -1.27
CA ASN A 70 23.61 -30.01 -1.21
C ASN A 70 22.68 -31.04 -0.52
N GLY A 71 21.40 -30.94 -0.69
CA GLY A 71 20.36 -31.81 -0.08
C GLY A 71 20.04 -31.48 1.39
N VAL A 72 20.65 -30.45 1.97
CA VAL A 72 20.35 -29.99 3.34
C VAL A 72 19.43 -28.76 3.26
N GLN A 73 18.34 -28.79 4.02
CA GLN A 73 17.43 -27.65 4.11
C GLN A 73 18.13 -26.45 4.75
N LEU A 74 18.02 -25.30 4.08
CA LEU A 74 18.50 -24.03 4.60
C LEU A 74 17.58 -23.48 5.68
N PRO A 75 18.05 -22.60 6.57
CA PRO A 75 17.21 -21.85 7.50
C PRO A 75 16.10 -21.08 6.80
N THR A 76 14.98 -20.88 7.48
CA THR A 76 13.75 -20.24 6.93
C THR A 76 14.00 -18.87 6.31
N GLU A 77 14.97 -18.12 6.76
CA GLU A 77 15.37 -16.82 6.21
C GLU A 77 15.85 -16.88 4.76
N PHE A 78 16.17 -18.07 4.26
CA PHE A 78 16.53 -18.30 2.85
C PHE A 78 15.33 -18.74 2.00
N ASN A 79 14.15 -18.91 2.58
CA ASN A 79 12.93 -19.15 1.83
C ASN A 79 12.64 -17.96 0.91
N ASP A 80 11.99 -18.20 -0.22
CA ASP A 80 11.83 -17.19 -1.29
C ASP A 80 11.19 -15.89 -0.81
N ALA A 81 10.07 -15.98 -0.10
CA ALA A 81 9.39 -14.79 0.41
C ALA A 81 10.18 -14.10 1.55
N HIS A 82 10.84 -14.86 2.42
CA HIS A 82 11.69 -14.32 3.48
C HIS A 82 12.93 -13.61 2.91
N ALA A 83 13.56 -14.18 1.90
CA ALA A 83 14.69 -13.55 1.21
C ALA A 83 14.29 -12.26 0.50
N SER A 84 13.11 -12.25 -0.16
CA SER A 84 12.55 -11.06 -0.81
C SER A 84 12.24 -9.97 0.21
N LEU A 85 11.60 -10.32 1.34
CA LEU A 85 11.32 -9.38 2.42
C LEU A 85 12.61 -8.79 3.00
N ARG A 86 13.61 -9.63 3.26
CA ARG A 86 14.93 -9.19 3.78
C ARG A 86 15.61 -8.22 2.81
N GLY A 87 15.58 -8.51 1.51
CA GLY A 87 16.12 -7.61 0.48
C GLY A 87 15.44 -6.26 0.47
N CYS A 88 14.09 -6.24 0.49
CA CYS A 88 13.30 -5.02 0.57
C CYS A 88 13.55 -4.25 1.88
N ALA A 89 13.52 -4.93 3.02
CA ALA A 89 13.70 -4.33 4.34
C ALA A 89 15.06 -3.64 4.51
N ASN A 90 16.14 -4.25 3.97
CA ASN A 90 17.49 -3.71 4.05
C ASN A 90 17.81 -2.68 2.96
N SER A 91 16.91 -2.43 2.02
CA SER A 91 17.09 -1.38 1.02
C SER A 91 16.95 0.02 1.62
N SER A 92 17.58 1.02 1.02
CA SER A 92 17.44 2.43 1.41
C SER A 92 16.08 3.04 1.04
N LEU A 93 15.27 2.34 0.24
CA LEU A 93 13.99 2.83 -0.26
C LEU A 93 12.97 3.09 0.87
N SER A 94 12.22 4.17 0.74
CA SER A 94 10.93 4.34 1.40
C SER A 94 9.87 3.67 0.52
N SER A 95 9.26 2.59 1.00
CA SER A 95 8.43 1.74 0.15
C SER A 95 7.41 0.94 0.96
N SER A 96 6.43 0.37 0.28
CA SER A 96 5.47 -0.55 0.88
C SER A 96 5.79 -2.00 0.49
N VAL A 97 5.48 -2.94 1.37
CA VAL A 97 5.44 -4.37 1.07
C VAL A 97 3.99 -4.80 0.98
N VAL A 98 3.58 -5.26 -0.19
CA VAL A 98 2.23 -5.79 -0.45
C VAL A 98 2.26 -7.30 -0.26
N LEU A 99 1.49 -7.79 0.68
CA LEU A 99 1.33 -9.22 0.95
C LEU A 99 0.07 -9.75 0.26
N SER A 100 0.20 -10.85 -0.45
CA SER A 100 -0.92 -11.50 -1.13
C SER A 100 -1.96 -12.02 -0.14
N ALA A 101 -3.21 -12.16 -0.60
CA ALA A 101 -4.27 -12.76 0.21
C ALA A 101 -3.87 -14.18 0.66
N GLY A 102 -3.90 -14.40 1.95
CA GLY A 102 -3.46 -15.65 2.58
C GLY A 102 -2.34 -15.42 3.59
N MET A 103 -2.64 -15.76 4.82
CA MET A 103 -1.74 -15.55 5.95
C MET A 103 -0.55 -16.50 5.90
N ASN A 104 0.66 -15.99 6.02
CA ASN A 104 1.87 -16.75 6.31
C ASN A 104 2.44 -16.30 7.67
N PRO A 105 2.12 -16.98 8.79
CA PRO A 105 2.53 -16.55 10.13
C PRO A 105 4.06 -16.48 10.31
N ARG A 106 4.83 -17.35 9.64
CA ARG A 106 6.30 -17.33 9.70
C ARG A 106 6.84 -16.03 9.08
N LEU A 107 6.39 -15.72 7.87
CA LEU A 107 6.78 -14.50 7.17
C LEU A 107 6.32 -13.25 7.93
N TYR A 108 5.09 -13.25 8.46
CA TYR A 108 4.56 -12.11 9.23
C TYR A 108 5.36 -11.87 10.52
N SER A 109 5.83 -12.94 11.16
CA SER A 109 6.72 -12.81 12.32
C SER A 109 8.11 -12.31 11.93
N TYR A 110 8.57 -12.57 10.73
CA TYR A 110 9.90 -12.16 10.26
C TYR A 110 10.05 -10.64 10.10
N PHE A 111 8.94 -9.90 9.89
CA PHE A 111 8.95 -8.43 9.87
C PHE A 111 9.50 -7.81 11.15
N GLU A 112 9.34 -8.47 12.29
CA GLU A 112 9.82 -7.97 13.59
C GLU A 112 11.34 -7.75 13.65
N ASN A 113 12.09 -8.39 12.76
CA ASN A 113 13.54 -8.26 12.68
C ASN A 113 14.02 -6.96 12.02
N PHE A 114 13.11 -6.16 11.46
CA PHE A 114 13.44 -4.99 10.65
C PHE A 114 12.84 -3.71 11.22
N LYS A 115 13.71 -2.87 11.78
CA LYS A 115 13.30 -1.63 12.48
C LYS A 115 12.49 -0.66 11.62
N ASP A 116 12.72 -0.65 10.30
CA ASP A 116 12.10 0.29 9.37
C ASP A 116 10.59 0.05 9.16
N PHE A 117 10.05 -1.06 9.67
CA PHE A 117 8.60 -1.35 9.71
C PHE A 117 7.91 -0.88 11.00
N PHE A 118 8.68 -0.43 11.99
CA PHE A 118 8.10 0.15 13.19
C PHE A 118 7.93 1.66 13.04
N PRO A 119 6.87 2.25 13.61
CA PRO A 119 6.68 3.69 13.55
C PRO A 119 7.73 4.43 14.38
N ASP A 120 8.08 5.65 13.94
CA ASP A 120 8.83 6.58 14.76
C ASP A 120 7.90 7.39 15.71
N LEU A 121 8.46 8.24 16.55
CA LEU A 121 7.71 9.11 17.47
C LEU A 121 6.76 10.07 16.74
N ASN A 122 7.05 10.42 15.49
CA ASN A 122 6.25 11.31 14.67
C ASN A 122 5.21 10.55 13.82
N SER A 123 4.99 9.26 14.10
CA SER A 123 4.07 8.39 13.36
C SER A 123 4.46 8.14 11.90
N ASN A 124 5.74 8.30 11.54
CA ASN A 124 6.21 7.96 10.22
C ASN A 124 6.64 6.50 10.14
N LEU A 125 6.34 5.87 9.01
CA LEU A 125 6.78 4.53 8.64
C LEU A 125 7.67 4.63 7.40
N LYS A 126 8.92 4.25 7.50
CA LYS A 126 9.81 4.20 6.33
C LYS A 126 9.44 3.05 5.40
N LYS A 127 9.06 1.92 5.98
CA LYS A 127 8.53 0.76 5.28
C LYS A 127 7.10 0.51 5.75
N LYS A 128 6.16 0.44 4.80
CA LYS A 128 4.74 0.22 5.08
C LYS A 128 4.35 -1.23 4.79
N ILE A 129 3.33 -1.72 5.46
CA ILE A 129 2.72 -3.03 5.17
C ILE A 129 1.35 -2.80 4.55
N ILE A 130 1.13 -3.43 3.40
CA ILE A 130 -0.16 -3.47 2.71
C ILE A 130 -0.64 -4.92 2.70
N LEU A 131 -1.85 -5.16 3.19
CA LEU A 131 -2.48 -6.47 3.14
C LEU A 131 -3.55 -6.53 2.05
N LYS A 132 -3.44 -7.49 1.14
CA LYS A 132 -4.54 -7.86 0.26
C LYS A 132 -5.48 -8.80 1.01
N VAL A 133 -6.75 -8.47 1.05
CA VAL A 133 -7.76 -9.19 1.83
C VAL A 133 -9.02 -9.41 1.01
N SER A 134 -9.71 -10.53 1.24
CA SER A 134 -10.95 -10.88 0.56
C SER A 134 -12.21 -10.45 1.32
N ASP A 135 -12.08 -10.18 2.61
CA ASP A 135 -13.19 -9.87 3.52
C ASP A 135 -12.71 -9.20 4.80
N PHE A 136 -13.66 -8.63 5.55
CA PHE A 136 -13.38 -7.92 6.81
C PHE A 136 -12.80 -8.82 7.90
N ARG A 137 -13.30 -10.06 8.01
CA ARG A 137 -12.80 -11.01 9.00
C ARG A 137 -11.33 -11.35 8.76
N SER A 138 -10.95 -11.54 7.50
CA SER A 138 -9.56 -11.78 7.10
C SER A 138 -8.68 -10.58 7.44
N ALA A 139 -9.16 -9.36 7.21
CA ALA A 139 -8.46 -8.13 7.58
C ALA A 139 -8.21 -8.05 9.09
N MET A 140 -9.25 -8.28 9.90
CA MET A 140 -9.14 -8.29 11.37
C MET A 140 -8.13 -9.32 11.88
N ILE A 141 -8.20 -10.57 11.40
CA ILE A 141 -7.30 -11.63 11.85
C ILE A 141 -5.85 -11.30 11.52
N GLN A 142 -5.58 -10.96 10.27
CA GLN A 142 -4.21 -10.70 9.79
C GLN A 142 -3.65 -9.39 10.37
N GLY A 143 -4.46 -8.34 10.42
CA GLY A 143 -4.06 -7.05 10.99
C GLY A 143 -3.75 -7.15 12.48
N ASN A 144 -4.62 -7.81 13.24
CA ASN A 144 -4.40 -8.01 14.67
C ASN A 144 -3.18 -8.92 14.95
N PHE A 145 -2.88 -9.87 14.08
CA PHE A 145 -1.67 -10.68 14.20
C PHE A 145 -0.40 -9.82 14.07
N LEU A 146 -0.36 -8.90 13.09
CA LEU A 146 0.75 -7.97 12.91
C LEU A 146 0.81 -6.93 14.04
N ALA A 147 -0.35 -6.39 14.44
CA ALA A 147 -0.43 -5.40 15.50
C ALA A 147 0.08 -5.94 16.86
N LYS A 148 -0.21 -7.20 17.20
CA LYS A 148 0.37 -7.88 18.38
C LYS A 148 1.89 -7.98 18.37
N LYS A 149 2.53 -7.69 17.25
CA LYS A 149 3.97 -7.65 17.06
C LYS A 149 4.54 -6.22 17.04
N GLY A 150 3.68 -5.21 17.22
CA GLY A 150 4.03 -3.80 17.15
C GLY A 150 4.08 -3.25 15.72
N LEU A 151 3.57 -4.01 14.74
CA LEU A 151 3.57 -3.66 13.32
C LEU A 151 2.23 -3.06 12.92
N TRP A 152 2.26 -2.06 12.02
CA TRP A 152 1.06 -1.39 11.53
C TRP A 152 0.77 -1.76 10.07
N VAL A 153 -0.49 -2.08 9.79
CA VAL A 153 -0.98 -2.23 8.42
C VAL A 153 -1.45 -0.85 7.93
N SER A 154 -0.72 -0.28 7.01
CA SER A 154 -1.00 1.06 6.47
C SER A 154 -2.13 1.06 5.44
N GLU A 155 -2.37 -0.10 4.80
CA GLU A 155 -3.43 -0.24 3.80
C GLU A 155 -3.99 -1.65 3.79
N TYR A 156 -5.31 -1.75 3.80
CA TYR A 156 -6.01 -2.98 3.44
C TYR A 156 -6.54 -2.84 2.02
N ARG A 157 -5.99 -3.64 1.11
CA ARG A 157 -6.40 -3.68 -0.29
C ARG A 157 -7.42 -4.79 -0.49
N VAL A 158 -8.67 -4.40 -0.64
CA VAL A 158 -9.79 -5.35 -0.78
C VAL A 158 -9.81 -5.91 -2.20
N GLU A 159 -9.65 -7.21 -2.31
CA GLU A 159 -9.78 -7.96 -3.56
C GLU A 159 -10.91 -8.97 -3.42
N SER A 160 -11.93 -8.91 -4.29
CA SER A 160 -12.85 -10.04 -4.36
C SER A 160 -12.20 -11.21 -5.08
N GLY A 161 -12.47 -12.44 -4.64
CA GLY A 161 -11.99 -13.65 -5.30
C GLY A 161 -12.44 -13.77 -6.76
N LEU A 162 -13.53 -13.09 -7.13
CA LEU A 162 -14.03 -13.02 -8.50
C LEU A 162 -13.24 -12.06 -9.39
N ASN A 163 -12.58 -11.05 -8.80
CA ASN A 163 -11.92 -9.97 -9.54
C ASN A 163 -10.40 -10.11 -9.62
N CYS A 164 -9.83 -11.06 -8.88
CA CYS A 164 -8.36 -11.23 -8.81
C CYS A 164 -7.72 -11.99 -9.98
N GLY A 165 -8.44 -12.28 -11.04
CA GLY A 165 -7.89 -12.88 -12.27
C GLY A 165 -7.34 -14.32 -12.13
N GLY A 166 -7.45 -14.94 -10.97
CA GLY A 166 -7.01 -16.31 -10.75
C GLY A 166 -7.90 -17.04 -9.78
N HIS A 167 -8.58 -18.11 -10.18
CA HIS A 167 -9.38 -18.99 -9.36
C HIS A 167 -10.62 -18.35 -8.72
N ALA A 168 -11.56 -17.90 -9.55
CA ALA A 168 -12.92 -17.70 -9.12
C ALA A 168 -13.52 -19.08 -8.78
N PHE A 169 -13.40 -19.51 -7.55
CA PHE A 169 -14.31 -20.50 -7.04
C PHE A 169 -15.65 -19.79 -6.87
N ALA A 170 -16.67 -20.21 -7.59
CA ALA A 170 -18.05 -19.87 -7.32
C ALA A 170 -18.45 -20.56 -6.00
N THR A 171 -17.91 -20.07 -4.91
CA THR A 171 -18.32 -20.42 -3.56
C THR A 171 -19.33 -19.38 -3.09
N ASP A 172 -20.07 -19.67 -2.02
CA ASP A 172 -21.03 -18.76 -1.38
C ASP A 172 -20.40 -17.46 -0.85
N GLY A 173 -19.34 -16.97 -1.51
CA GLY A 173 -18.62 -15.77 -1.15
C GLY A 173 -19.43 -14.50 -1.43
N LEU A 174 -19.25 -13.51 -0.58
CA LEU A 174 -19.85 -12.20 -0.77
C LEU A 174 -19.27 -11.52 -2.02
N LEU A 175 -20.15 -10.85 -2.77
CA LEU A 175 -19.73 -9.94 -3.83
C LEU A 175 -19.01 -8.72 -3.24
N LEU A 176 -18.23 -8.02 -4.06
CA LEU A 176 -17.39 -6.90 -3.63
C LEU A 176 -18.20 -5.79 -2.93
N GLY A 177 -19.42 -5.48 -3.40
CA GLY A 177 -20.26 -4.45 -2.80
C GLY A 177 -20.58 -4.68 -1.31
N PRO A 178 -21.13 -5.82 -0.91
CA PRO A 178 -21.33 -6.16 0.51
C PRO A 178 -20.05 -6.13 1.35
N ILE A 179 -18.92 -6.58 0.78
CA ILE A 179 -17.63 -6.55 1.48
C ILE A 179 -17.21 -5.10 1.74
N MET A 180 -17.28 -4.23 0.73
CA MET A 180 -16.92 -2.82 0.89
C MET A 180 -17.84 -2.10 1.88
N GLU A 181 -19.14 -2.40 1.87
CA GLU A 181 -20.08 -1.85 2.84
C GLU A 181 -19.72 -2.26 4.28
N GLU A 182 -19.29 -3.50 4.49
CA GLU A 182 -18.83 -3.96 5.80
C GLU A 182 -17.56 -3.20 6.24
N PHE A 183 -16.58 -3.00 5.35
CA PHE A 183 -15.40 -2.19 5.65
C PHE A 183 -15.77 -0.74 5.98
N LYS A 184 -16.66 -0.11 5.22
CA LYS A 184 -17.16 1.25 5.49
C LYS A 184 -17.76 1.37 6.88
N GLN A 185 -18.61 0.43 7.28
CA GLN A 185 -19.29 0.44 8.57
C GLN A 185 -18.34 0.17 9.74
N LYS A 186 -17.33 -0.70 9.54
CA LYS A 186 -16.47 -1.21 10.60
C LYS A 186 -15.01 -0.71 10.54
N LYS A 187 -14.67 0.24 9.66
CA LYS A 187 -13.31 0.81 9.53
C LYS A 187 -12.75 1.25 10.88
N ASN A 188 -13.56 1.94 11.69
CA ASN A 188 -13.14 2.43 13.01
C ASN A 188 -12.87 1.30 14.01
N GLU A 189 -13.63 0.20 13.94
CA GLU A 189 -13.39 -0.99 14.77
C GLU A 189 -12.04 -1.63 14.44
N LEU A 190 -11.75 -1.78 13.13
CA LEU A 190 -10.48 -2.31 12.64
C LEU A 190 -9.29 -1.45 13.12
N ILE A 191 -9.41 -0.12 12.98
CA ILE A 191 -8.37 0.83 13.43
C ILE A 191 -8.17 0.74 14.93
N ALA A 192 -9.24 0.80 15.72
CA ALA A 192 -9.16 0.80 17.17
C ALA A 192 -8.54 -0.49 17.71
N SER A 193 -8.98 -1.65 17.19
CA SER A 193 -8.44 -2.95 17.60
C SER A 193 -6.95 -3.09 17.26
N ALA A 194 -6.55 -2.73 16.04
CA ALA A 194 -5.15 -2.79 15.62
C ALA A 194 -4.27 -1.80 16.42
N HIS A 195 -4.76 -0.59 16.66
CA HIS A 195 -4.03 0.44 17.40
C HIS A 195 -3.77 0.00 18.84
N GLU A 196 -4.78 -0.46 19.57
CA GLU A 196 -4.62 -0.92 20.94
C GLU A 196 -3.57 -2.05 21.05
N LEU A 197 -3.66 -3.05 20.18
CA LEU A 197 -2.72 -4.18 20.15
C LEU A 197 -1.30 -3.73 19.82
N MET A 198 -1.14 -2.81 18.87
CA MET A 198 0.16 -2.28 18.47
C MET A 198 0.81 -1.50 19.61
N ILE A 199 0.09 -0.58 20.25
CA ILE A 199 0.61 0.22 21.39
C ILE A 199 1.07 -0.69 22.51
N ASN A 200 0.25 -1.68 22.89
CA ASN A 200 0.61 -2.66 23.90
C ASN A 200 1.90 -3.42 23.54
N ALA A 201 2.03 -3.84 22.30
CA ALA A 201 3.22 -4.58 21.84
C ALA A 201 4.48 -3.68 21.79
N LEU A 202 4.37 -2.43 21.31
CA LEU A 202 5.47 -1.47 21.30
C LEU A 202 5.97 -1.18 22.71
N THR A 203 5.04 -0.96 23.65
CA THR A 203 5.34 -0.71 25.08
C THR A 203 6.07 -1.91 25.69
N GLN A 204 5.61 -3.14 25.46
CA GLN A 204 6.25 -4.36 25.96
C GLN A 204 7.66 -4.59 25.39
N LYS A 205 7.90 -4.11 24.16
CA LYS A 205 9.19 -4.24 23.48
C LYS A 205 10.14 -3.07 23.74
N GLU A 206 9.72 -2.09 24.54
CA GLU A 206 10.46 -0.84 24.77
C GLU A 206 10.78 -0.07 23.49
N ILE A 207 9.92 -0.21 22.46
CA ILE A 207 9.99 0.54 21.20
C ILE A 207 9.19 1.83 21.38
N PRO A 208 9.66 2.97 20.85
CA PRO A 208 8.94 4.23 20.92
C PRO A 208 7.49 4.11 20.44
N VAL A 209 6.56 4.61 21.23
CA VAL A 209 5.14 4.68 20.89
C VAL A 209 4.88 5.97 20.12
N PRO A 210 4.20 5.92 18.96
CA PRO A 210 3.90 7.12 18.18
C PRO A 210 3.00 8.10 18.95
N ASN A 211 3.28 9.39 18.83
CA ASN A 211 2.53 10.46 19.51
C ASN A 211 1.14 10.71 18.90
N GLN A 212 0.90 10.25 17.68
CA GLN A 212 -0.37 10.43 16.97
C GLN A 212 -0.80 9.09 16.34
N PRO A 213 -2.10 8.91 16.08
CA PRO A 213 -2.60 7.75 15.37
C PRO A 213 -1.94 7.61 13.99
N LEU A 214 -1.64 6.37 13.61
CA LEU A 214 -1.14 6.04 12.28
C LEU A 214 -2.31 6.01 11.28
N GLU A 215 -2.04 6.49 10.07
CA GLU A 215 -3.02 6.41 8.98
C GLU A 215 -3.25 4.96 8.55
N MET A 216 -4.52 4.64 8.23
CA MET A 216 -4.93 3.37 7.66
C MET A 216 -5.86 3.62 6.48
N LYS A 217 -5.46 3.11 5.31
CA LYS A 217 -6.24 3.21 4.08
C LYS A 217 -7.01 1.91 3.82
N ILE A 218 -8.20 2.06 3.27
CA ILE A 218 -8.98 0.96 2.67
C ILE A 218 -9.05 1.24 1.18
N THR A 219 -8.46 0.38 0.39
CA THR A 219 -8.45 0.49 -1.08
C THR A 219 -9.12 -0.71 -1.71
N VAL A 220 -9.53 -0.58 -2.96
CA VAL A 220 -10.21 -1.65 -3.71
C VAL A 220 -9.46 -1.96 -4.98
N GLN A 221 -9.28 -3.23 -5.27
CA GLN A 221 -8.59 -3.69 -6.46
C GLN A 221 -9.48 -4.58 -7.31
N GLY A 222 -9.56 -4.25 -8.60
CA GLY A 222 -10.17 -5.06 -9.64
C GLY A 222 -11.57 -4.61 -10.07
N GLY A 223 -11.86 -4.74 -11.36
CA GLY A 223 -13.18 -4.55 -11.94
C GLY A 223 -13.64 -3.09 -12.13
N VAL A 224 -12.81 -2.10 -11.87
CA VAL A 224 -13.12 -0.69 -12.13
C VAL A 224 -12.74 -0.36 -13.57
N GLY A 225 -13.73 -0.08 -14.41
CA GLY A 225 -13.56 0.15 -15.85
C GLY A 225 -13.79 1.59 -16.30
N THR A 226 -14.49 2.40 -15.51
CA THR A 226 -14.83 3.78 -15.86
C THR A 226 -14.56 4.76 -14.73
N ALA A 227 -14.47 6.04 -15.06
CA ALA A 227 -14.29 7.10 -14.08
C ALA A 227 -15.52 7.20 -13.13
N GLU A 228 -16.73 7.01 -13.66
CA GLU A 228 -17.98 7.04 -12.90
C GLU A 228 -18.04 5.90 -11.89
N GLU A 229 -17.60 4.70 -12.25
CA GLU A 229 -17.46 3.58 -11.29
C GLU A 229 -16.47 3.91 -10.18
N HIS A 230 -15.33 4.51 -10.52
CA HIS A 230 -14.34 4.92 -9.53
C HIS A 230 -14.90 5.98 -8.57
N GLU A 231 -15.55 7.03 -9.10
CA GLU A 231 -16.21 8.07 -8.32
C GLU A 231 -17.28 7.48 -7.38
N PHE A 232 -18.11 6.56 -7.89
CA PHE A 232 -19.09 5.83 -7.08
C PHE A 232 -18.46 5.07 -5.92
N LEU A 233 -17.32 4.40 -6.13
CA LEU A 233 -16.62 3.69 -5.07
C LEU A 233 -16.11 4.64 -3.98
N LEU A 234 -15.52 5.74 -4.36
CA LEU A 234 -15.02 6.77 -3.44
C LEU A 234 -16.15 7.41 -2.64
N GLU A 235 -17.24 7.80 -3.31
CA GLU A 235 -18.35 8.51 -2.69
C GLU A 235 -19.26 7.60 -1.86
N ASN A 236 -19.60 6.43 -2.37
CA ASN A 236 -20.57 5.55 -1.73
C ASN A 236 -19.93 4.67 -0.65
N TYR A 237 -18.81 4.04 -0.95
CA TYR A 237 -18.14 3.13 0.00
C TYR A 237 -17.07 3.79 0.84
N LYS A 238 -16.72 5.06 0.57
CA LYS A 238 -15.73 5.83 1.32
C LYS A 238 -14.37 5.11 1.35
N VAL A 239 -14.04 4.42 0.28
CA VAL A 239 -12.69 3.87 0.09
C VAL A 239 -11.70 5.00 -0.22
N ASP A 240 -10.44 4.77 0.09
CA ASP A 240 -9.40 5.80 -0.07
C ASP A 240 -8.81 5.78 -1.51
N SER A 241 -9.00 4.68 -2.27
CA SER A 241 -8.59 4.54 -3.68
C SER A 241 -9.22 3.31 -4.32
#